data_1eeee96adf94226151e1388aa2bf9b06
#
_entry.id   1eeee96adf94226151e1388aa2bf9b06
#
_cell.length_a   1.000
_cell.length_b   1.000
_cell.length_c   1.000
_cell.angle_alpha   90.00
_cell.angle_beta   90.00
_cell.angle_gamma   90.00
#
_symmetry.space_group_name_H-M   'P 1'
#
loop_
_entity.id
_entity.type
_entity.pdbx_description
1 polymer ?
#
loop_
_entity_poly.entity_id
_entity_poly.type
_entity_poly.pdbx_seq_one_letter_code
_entity_poly.pdbx_strand_id
1 'polypeptide(L)'
;MKDAPERWCDNRWPLIEKRMTRMHCLEWMRDHGYNELPKKSACTFCPYHDNATWRKMKEEDPESWDEAVMIDKSIRDGFSKTTQKLYVHRSLQPLDVVDLSDPAKDQITFSFMDECDGLHFTIQTSS
;
A
#
# COMPACT_ATOMS: atom_id res chain seq x y z
N MET A 1 -10.68 -1.03 18.89
CA MET A 1 -9.40 -0.73 19.55
C MET A 1 -9.29 -1.56 20.79
N LYS A 2 -8.12 -2.11 21.05
CA LYS A 2 -7.91 -2.98 22.21
C LYS A 2 -7.10 -2.21 23.25
N ASP A 3 -7.49 -2.36 24.52
CA ASP A 3 -6.68 -1.89 25.62
C ASP A 3 -5.34 -2.61 25.66
N ALA A 4 -4.34 -1.98 26.26
CA ALA A 4 -3.02 -2.60 26.40
C ALA A 4 -3.15 -3.86 27.27
N PRO A 5 -2.54 -4.99 26.87
CA PRO A 5 -2.60 -6.21 27.66
C PRO A 5 -1.78 -6.13 28.95
N GLU A 6 -0.88 -5.17 29.03
CA GLU A 6 0.09 -5.00 30.11
C GLU A 6 -0.33 -3.86 31.05
N ARG A 7 -0.30 -4.11 32.37
CA ARG A 7 -0.72 -3.11 33.39
C ARG A 7 0.17 -1.86 33.43
N TRP A 8 1.37 -1.92 32.90
CA TRP A 8 2.34 -0.81 32.90
C TRP A 8 2.30 0.03 31.62
N CYS A 9 1.40 -0.31 30.69
CA CYS A 9 1.29 0.34 29.38
C CYS A 9 -0.14 0.83 29.17
N ASP A 10 -0.30 2.11 28.88
CA ASP A 10 -1.56 2.71 28.47
C ASP A 10 -1.55 3.04 26.98
N ASN A 11 -2.51 2.52 26.24
CA ASN A 11 -2.68 2.86 24.84
C ASN A 11 -3.41 4.19 24.70
N ARG A 12 -2.84 5.08 23.89
CA ARG A 12 -3.49 6.33 23.51
C ARG A 12 -3.58 6.44 21.99
N TRP A 13 -4.64 7.05 21.54
CA TRP A 13 -4.90 7.26 20.11
C TRP A 13 -5.10 8.76 19.83
N PRO A 14 -4.02 9.57 19.83
CA PRO A 14 -4.11 11.02 19.76
C PRO A 14 -4.87 11.54 18.54
N LEU A 15 -4.75 10.89 17.40
CA LEU A 15 -5.44 11.30 16.18
C LEU A 15 -6.94 11.06 16.28
N ILE A 16 -7.36 9.99 16.94
CA ILE A 16 -8.78 9.69 17.17
C ILE A 16 -9.34 10.64 18.22
N GLU A 17 -8.61 10.87 19.32
CA GLU A 17 -8.99 11.82 20.36
C GLU A 17 -9.22 13.23 19.76
N LYS A 18 -8.40 13.62 18.79
CA LYS A 18 -8.50 14.89 18.07
C LYS A 18 -9.41 14.85 16.84
N ARG A 19 -10.00 13.70 16.52
CA ARG A 19 -10.81 13.48 15.30
C ARG A 19 -10.07 13.89 14.02
N MET A 20 -8.78 13.60 13.95
CA MET A 20 -7.93 13.91 12.80
C MET A 20 -7.84 12.71 11.86
N THR A 21 -8.14 12.95 10.60
CA THR A 21 -7.92 12.00 9.50
C THR A 21 -6.50 12.16 8.93
N ARG A 22 -6.09 11.24 8.06
CA ARG A 22 -4.84 11.36 7.30
C ARG A 22 -4.79 12.67 6.51
N MET A 23 -5.91 13.08 5.92
CA MET A 23 -5.99 14.34 5.15
C MET A 23 -5.67 15.55 6.03
N HIS A 24 -6.25 15.62 7.21
CA HIS A 24 -5.93 16.68 8.18
C HIS A 24 -4.46 16.70 8.56
N CYS A 25 -3.83 15.53 8.68
CA CYS A 25 -2.39 15.45 8.95
C CYS A 25 -1.55 15.99 7.78
N LEU A 26 -1.93 15.67 6.55
CA LEU A 26 -1.24 16.15 5.35
C LEU A 26 -1.41 17.67 5.16
N GLU A 27 -2.59 18.20 5.42
CA GLU A 27 -2.87 19.64 5.42
C GLU A 27 -2.04 20.35 6.48
N TRP A 28 -2.02 19.81 7.70
CA TRP A 28 -1.20 20.33 8.78
C TRP A 28 0.29 20.39 8.40
N MET A 29 0.81 19.36 7.77
CA MET A 29 2.20 19.32 7.31
C MET A 29 2.49 20.40 6.26
N ARG A 30 1.60 20.58 5.28
CA ARG A 30 1.73 21.63 4.26
C ARG A 30 1.74 23.02 4.91
N ASP A 31 0.83 23.27 5.84
CA ASP A 31 0.69 24.57 6.53
C ASP A 31 1.93 24.89 7.39
N HIS A 32 2.64 23.86 7.86
CA HIS A 32 3.87 24.00 8.66
C HIS A 32 5.17 23.92 7.84
N GLY A 33 5.06 24.00 6.51
CA GLY A 33 6.21 24.13 5.61
C GLY A 33 6.96 22.83 5.30
N TYR A 34 6.34 21.68 5.54
CA TYR A 34 6.89 20.40 5.10
C TYR A 34 6.63 20.22 3.60
N ASN A 35 7.65 20.42 2.78
CA ASN A 35 7.55 20.31 1.33
C ASN A 35 7.43 18.86 0.85
N GLU A 36 8.01 17.93 1.58
CA GLU A 36 7.91 16.51 1.29
C GLU A 36 6.90 15.84 2.22
N LEU A 37 5.81 15.40 1.64
CA LEU A 37 4.82 14.62 2.36
C LEU A 37 5.33 13.18 2.55
N PRO A 38 5.09 12.56 3.71
CA PRO A 38 5.53 11.20 3.95
C PRO A 38 4.90 10.25 2.96
N LYS A 39 5.73 9.47 2.31
CA LYS A 39 5.28 8.37 1.45
C LYS A 39 4.53 7.35 2.31
N LYS A 40 3.63 6.62 1.67
CA LYS A 40 2.95 5.50 2.30
C LYS A 40 3.98 4.47 2.77
N SER A 41 3.91 4.10 4.04
CA SER A 41 4.72 3.01 4.57
C SER A 41 4.18 1.68 4.05
N ALA A 42 4.91 1.05 3.15
CA ALA A 42 4.59 -0.27 2.62
C ALA A 42 5.88 -1.05 2.40
N CYS A 43 5.79 -2.38 2.48
CA CYS A 43 6.93 -3.25 2.17
C CYS A 43 7.33 -3.10 0.70
N THR A 44 8.61 -3.26 0.38
CA THR A 44 9.16 -3.20 -0.97
C THR A 44 8.40 -4.10 -1.95
N PHE A 45 8.01 -5.28 -1.51
CA PHE A 45 7.28 -6.29 -2.30
C PHE A 45 5.79 -6.37 -1.95
N CYS A 46 5.17 -5.28 -1.53
CA CYS A 46 3.76 -5.26 -1.16
C CYS A 46 2.86 -5.51 -2.38
N PRO A 47 1.99 -6.54 -2.36
CA PRO A 47 1.13 -6.86 -3.51
C PRO A 47 0.06 -5.80 -3.79
N TYR A 48 -0.13 -4.86 -2.86
CA TYR A 48 -1.05 -3.74 -3.00
C TYR A 48 -0.44 -2.49 -3.65
N HIS A 49 0.81 -2.56 -4.12
CA HIS A 49 1.37 -1.50 -4.95
C HIS A 49 0.62 -1.41 -6.27
N ASP A 50 0.31 -0.20 -6.69
CA ASP A 50 -0.20 0.08 -8.03
C ASP A 50 0.93 0.11 -9.08
N ASN A 51 0.58 0.10 -10.35
CA ASN A 51 1.56 0.12 -11.43
C ASN A 51 2.41 1.39 -11.41
N ALA A 52 1.86 2.52 -10.98
CA ALA A 52 2.59 3.76 -10.84
C ALA A 52 3.69 3.65 -9.78
N THR A 53 3.39 3.03 -8.64
CA THR A 53 4.36 2.76 -7.57
C THR A 53 5.44 1.78 -8.01
N TRP A 54 5.08 0.71 -8.71
CA TRP A 54 6.03 -0.25 -9.28
C TRP A 54 6.96 0.40 -10.31
N ARG A 55 6.41 1.23 -11.20
CA ARG A 55 7.18 1.97 -12.20
C ARG A 55 8.16 2.94 -11.53
N LYS A 56 7.67 3.70 -10.58
CA LYS A 56 8.50 4.64 -9.81
C LYS A 56 9.65 3.94 -9.09
N MET A 57 9.38 2.79 -8.46
CA MET A 57 10.40 1.98 -7.81
C MET A 57 11.46 1.51 -8.82
N LYS A 58 11.04 1.02 -9.98
CA LYS A 58 11.94 0.58 -11.05
C LYS A 58 12.86 1.69 -11.56
N GLU A 59 12.37 2.93 -11.63
CA GLU A 59 13.09 4.09 -12.17
C GLU A 59 13.96 4.79 -11.11
N GLU A 60 13.45 4.96 -9.91
CA GLU A 60 14.09 5.76 -8.86
C GLU A 60 14.88 4.91 -7.85
N ASP A 61 14.52 3.65 -7.67
CA ASP A 61 15.10 2.76 -6.66
C ASP A 61 15.28 1.34 -7.21
N PRO A 62 16.26 1.16 -8.12
CA PRO A 62 16.51 -0.14 -8.76
C PRO A 62 16.90 -1.24 -7.77
N GLU A 63 17.49 -0.91 -6.62
CA GLU A 63 17.85 -1.87 -5.59
C GLU A 63 16.60 -2.51 -4.97
N SER A 64 15.63 -1.69 -4.57
CA SER A 64 14.34 -2.17 -4.08
C SER A 64 13.54 -2.92 -5.14
N TRP A 65 13.67 -2.51 -6.41
CA TRP A 65 13.06 -3.22 -7.52
C TRP A 65 13.63 -4.63 -7.69
N ASP A 66 14.95 -4.78 -7.66
CA ASP A 66 15.63 -6.07 -7.78
C ASP A 66 15.28 -7.00 -6.61
N GLU A 67 15.17 -6.44 -5.38
CA GLU A 67 14.71 -7.18 -4.21
C GLU A 67 13.27 -7.70 -4.42
N ALA A 68 12.36 -6.86 -4.89
CA ALA A 68 10.98 -7.25 -5.15
C ALA A 68 10.88 -8.35 -6.23
N VAL A 69 11.66 -8.25 -7.30
CA VAL A 69 11.73 -9.27 -8.35
C VAL A 69 12.32 -10.59 -7.82
N MET A 70 13.33 -10.52 -6.98
CA MET A 70 13.92 -11.71 -6.35
C MET A 70 12.88 -12.41 -5.47
N ILE A 71 12.14 -11.67 -4.66
CA ILE A 71 11.07 -12.21 -3.81
C ILE A 71 9.94 -12.80 -4.68
N ASP A 72 9.51 -12.13 -5.73
CA ASP A 72 8.50 -12.63 -6.66
C ASP A 72 8.90 -13.99 -7.26
N LYS A 73 10.15 -14.14 -7.65
CA LYS A 73 10.70 -15.43 -8.14
C LYS A 73 10.75 -16.49 -7.05
N SER A 74 11.11 -16.10 -5.83
CA SER A 74 11.25 -17.02 -4.69
C SER A 74 9.91 -17.60 -4.22
N ILE A 75 8.86 -16.79 -4.24
CA ILE A 75 7.52 -17.23 -3.79
C ILE A 75 6.77 -18.04 -4.85
N ARG A 76 7.19 -18.01 -6.10
CA ARG A 76 6.45 -18.57 -7.23
C ARG A 76 6.07 -20.04 -7.04
N ASP A 77 6.99 -20.84 -6.53
CA ASP A 77 6.80 -22.25 -6.26
C ASP A 77 6.84 -22.57 -4.75
N GLY A 78 6.63 -21.53 -3.91
CA GLY A 78 6.94 -21.55 -2.47
C GLY A 78 6.00 -22.38 -1.60
N PHE A 79 4.86 -22.84 -2.10
CA PHE A 79 3.94 -23.65 -1.31
C PHE A 79 3.72 -25.02 -1.97
N SER A 80 4.35 -26.03 -1.42
CA SER A 80 4.24 -27.42 -1.88
C SER A 80 2.81 -28.01 -1.85
N LYS A 81 1.90 -27.33 -1.15
CA LYS A 81 0.50 -27.73 -1.04
C LYS A 81 -0.43 -27.09 -2.08
N THR A 82 0.04 -26.11 -2.83
CA THR A 82 -0.75 -25.43 -3.86
C THR A 82 -0.15 -25.72 -5.23
N THR A 83 -1.00 -26.13 -6.16
CA THR A 83 -0.64 -26.32 -7.57
C THR A 83 -0.56 -25.01 -8.34
N GLN A 84 -0.98 -23.90 -7.72
CA GLN A 84 -0.98 -22.59 -8.34
C GLN A 84 0.33 -21.84 -8.05
N LYS A 85 0.84 -21.19 -9.08
CA LYS A 85 2.00 -20.28 -8.95
C LYS A 85 1.58 -18.98 -8.29
N LEU A 86 2.43 -18.47 -7.40
CA LEU A 86 2.22 -17.22 -6.71
C LEU A 86 2.98 -16.08 -7.38
N TYR A 87 2.39 -14.91 -7.37
CA TYR A 87 2.95 -13.69 -7.94
C TYR A 87 2.71 -12.51 -7.00
N VAL A 88 3.69 -11.63 -6.92
CA VAL A 88 3.56 -10.39 -6.13
C VAL A 88 2.63 -9.41 -6.84
N HIS A 89 2.72 -9.33 -8.17
CA HIS A 89 1.87 -8.43 -8.93
C HIS A 89 0.44 -8.98 -9.09
N ARG A 90 -0.55 -8.11 -8.92
CA ARG A 90 -1.99 -8.45 -8.99
C ARG A 90 -2.46 -9.06 -10.32
N SER A 91 -1.75 -8.80 -11.41
CA SER A 91 -2.07 -9.39 -12.73
C SER A 91 -1.70 -10.86 -12.84
N LEU A 92 -1.12 -11.46 -11.81
CA LEU A 92 -0.63 -12.83 -11.80
C LEU A 92 0.41 -13.10 -12.92
N GLN A 93 1.26 -12.11 -13.16
CA GLN A 93 2.39 -12.17 -14.07
C GLN A 93 3.70 -11.93 -13.32
N PRO A 94 4.83 -12.48 -13.80
CA PRO A 94 6.13 -12.20 -13.21
C PRO A 94 6.40 -10.70 -13.18
N LEU A 95 6.92 -10.20 -12.06
CA LEU A 95 7.15 -8.77 -11.86
C LEU A 95 8.16 -8.18 -12.86
N ASP A 96 9.13 -8.99 -13.31
CA ASP A 96 10.14 -8.59 -14.30
C ASP A 96 9.60 -8.47 -15.74
N VAL A 97 8.45 -9.05 -16.04
CA VAL A 97 7.85 -9.10 -17.38
C VAL A 97 6.57 -8.27 -17.49
N VAL A 98 5.93 -7.99 -16.35
CA VAL A 98 4.63 -7.29 -16.31
C VAL A 98 4.70 -5.91 -16.96
N ASP A 99 3.67 -5.59 -17.74
CA ASP A 99 3.50 -4.26 -18.30
C ASP A 99 2.94 -3.29 -17.26
N LEU A 100 3.75 -2.32 -16.88
CA LEU A 100 3.43 -1.29 -15.89
C LEU A 100 2.92 0.01 -16.53
N SER A 101 2.78 0.05 -17.86
CA SER A 101 2.51 1.28 -18.60
C SER A 101 1.05 1.72 -18.58
N ASP A 102 0.11 0.80 -18.34
CA ASP A 102 -1.32 1.05 -18.50
C ASP A 102 -2.03 1.29 -17.16
N PRO A 103 -2.37 2.56 -16.84
CA PRO A 103 -3.14 2.87 -15.64
C PRO A 103 -4.61 2.40 -15.71
N ALA A 104 -5.14 2.14 -16.91
CA ALA A 104 -6.52 1.70 -17.07
C ALA A 104 -6.76 0.25 -16.62
N LYS A 105 -5.72 -0.57 -16.58
CA LYS A 105 -5.77 -1.92 -16.02
C LYS A 105 -5.73 -1.94 -14.49
N ASP A 106 -5.45 -0.81 -13.88
CA ASP A 106 -5.45 -0.62 -12.43
C ASP A 106 -6.84 -0.29 -11.86
N GLN A 107 -7.90 -0.60 -12.57
CA GLN A 107 -9.28 -0.26 -12.18
C GLN A 107 -9.78 -0.89 -10.85
N ILE A 108 -8.96 -1.66 -10.18
CA ILE A 108 -9.14 -1.89 -8.76
C ILE A 108 -8.17 -0.96 -8.01
N THR A 109 -8.30 0.31 -8.22
CA THR A 109 -7.78 1.28 -7.30
C THR A 109 -8.64 1.22 -6.04
N PHE A 110 -8.38 0.23 -5.22
CA PHE A 110 -8.50 0.49 -3.81
C PHE A 110 -7.49 1.60 -3.54
N SER A 111 -7.97 2.81 -3.61
CA SER A 111 -7.20 3.91 -3.08
C SER A 111 -7.01 3.59 -1.61
N PHE A 112 -5.86 3.09 -1.25
CA PHE A 112 -5.50 2.84 0.14
C PHE A 112 -5.52 4.13 0.97
N MET A 113 -5.63 5.26 0.31
CA MET A 113 -5.94 6.54 0.91
C MET A 113 -7.35 6.55 1.48
N ASP A 114 -8.32 5.89 0.82
CA ASP A 114 -9.72 5.83 1.24
C ASP A 114 -9.93 4.80 2.35
N GLU A 115 -9.16 3.71 2.38
CA GLU A 115 -9.25 2.72 3.46
C GLU A 115 -8.74 3.24 4.81
N CYS A 116 -7.80 4.18 4.81
CA CYS A 116 -7.32 4.81 6.04
C CYS A 116 -8.28 5.86 6.60
N ASP A 117 -9.15 6.43 5.79
CA ASP A 117 -10.09 7.44 6.23
C ASP A 117 -11.34 6.85 6.91
N GLY A 118 -11.56 5.56 6.84
CA GLY A 118 -12.54 4.81 7.64
C GLY A 118 -14.00 5.28 7.58
N LEU A 119 -14.29 6.23 6.70
CA LEU A 119 -15.52 7.00 6.70
C LEU A 119 -15.93 7.30 5.27
N HIS A 120 -16.72 6.54 4.71
CA HIS A 120 -17.53 6.64 3.51
C HIS A 120 -17.30 5.51 2.52
N PHE A 121 -17.88 4.36 2.83
CA PHE A 121 -18.48 3.57 1.78
C PHE A 121 -19.71 4.33 1.27
N THR A 122 -19.50 5.27 0.39
CA THR A 122 -20.58 5.68 -0.48
C THR A 122 -20.62 4.70 -1.62
N ILE A 123 -21.34 3.61 -1.46
CA ILE A 123 -21.81 2.83 -2.58
C ILE A 123 -22.72 3.76 -3.36
N GLN A 124 -22.20 4.45 -4.35
CA GLN A 124 -23.03 5.00 -5.39
C GLN A 124 -23.50 3.83 -6.24
N THR A 125 -24.60 3.24 -5.85
CA THR A 125 -25.42 2.50 -6.78
C THR A 125 -25.95 3.53 -7.78
N SER A 126 -25.26 3.70 -8.89
CA SER A 126 -25.84 4.35 -10.04
C SER A 126 -26.90 3.40 -10.58
N SER A 127 -28.11 3.72 -10.30
CA SER A 127 -29.25 3.16 -11.02
C SER A 127 -29.33 3.79 -12.40
#